data_c945509ae3a4c5877aef10eae5114286
#
_entry.id   c945509ae3a4c5877aef10eae5114286
#
_cell.length_a   1.000
_cell.length_b   1.000
_cell.length_c   1.000
_cell.angle_alpha   90.00
_cell.angle_beta   90.00
_cell.angle_gamma   90.00
#
_symmetry.space_group_name_H-M   'P 1'
#
loop_
_entity.id
_entity.type
_entity.pdbx_description
1 polymer ?
#
loop_
_entity_poly.entity_id
_entity_poly.type
_entity_poly.pdbx_seq_one_letter_code
_entity_poly.pdbx_strand_id
1 'polypeptide(L)'
;IALFATGAGLLCVLILALGARASLREYRAAQARERQSGIDAALRALVNALDARDPYTRGHSDRVADLAVRLAARLGLESRVRDRLQLAAYLHDVGKIGVADAILNKAGQLDEEEFAAMRTHPDIAARILEDFENLRDILPAVRHHHERWDGSGYPDNLRGEEIPMAARILALADAFDAMTSSRPYRPAMTPEQAAEEIRSGAGRQWPEGLTRVFLDMLRDDPPSSRR
;
A
#
# COMPACT_ATOMS: atom_id res chain seq x y z
N ILE A 1 -61.80 28.26 -1.99
CA ILE A 1 -60.80 28.78 -1.00
C ILE A 1 -60.20 27.64 -0.17
N ALA A 2 -60.97 26.65 0.31
CA ALA A 2 -60.46 25.52 1.10
C ALA A 2 -59.45 24.63 0.38
N LEU A 3 -59.63 24.37 -0.92
CA LEU A 3 -58.71 23.55 -1.73
C LEU A 3 -57.33 24.20 -1.93
N PHE A 4 -57.23 25.50 -1.99
CA PHE A 4 -55.95 26.23 -2.11
C PHE A 4 -55.17 26.24 -0.79
N ALA A 5 -55.84 26.28 0.35
CA ALA A 5 -55.18 26.22 1.66
C ALA A 5 -54.56 24.87 1.97
N THR A 6 -55.19 23.74 1.54
CA THR A 6 -54.67 22.41 1.70
C THR A 6 -53.46 22.14 0.80
N GLY A 7 -53.44 22.66 -0.43
CA GLY A 7 -52.31 22.57 -1.35
C GLY A 7 -51.06 23.30 -0.87
N ALA A 8 -51.22 24.51 -0.34
CA ALA A 8 -50.12 25.31 0.23
C ALA A 8 -49.51 24.62 1.46
N GLY A 9 -50.37 24.06 2.35
CA GLY A 9 -49.88 23.29 3.52
C GLY A 9 -49.06 22.07 3.15
N LEU A 10 -49.54 21.30 2.16
CA LEU A 10 -48.79 20.12 1.65
C LEU A 10 -47.45 20.52 1.04
N LEU A 11 -47.41 21.61 0.29
CA LEU A 11 -46.15 22.10 -0.30
C LEU A 11 -45.15 22.55 0.77
N CYS A 12 -45.59 23.25 1.81
CA CYS A 12 -44.72 23.61 2.94
C CYS A 12 -44.18 22.40 3.68
N VAL A 13 -44.98 21.37 3.94
CA VAL A 13 -44.54 20.13 4.58
C VAL A 13 -43.52 19.39 3.70
N LEU A 14 -43.74 19.37 2.39
CA LEU A 14 -42.80 18.74 1.45
C LEU A 14 -41.46 19.48 1.42
N ILE A 15 -41.48 20.81 1.37
CA ILE A 15 -40.26 21.63 1.39
C ILE A 15 -39.48 21.43 2.70
N LEU A 16 -40.16 21.42 3.84
CA LEU A 16 -39.54 21.15 5.14
C LEU A 16 -38.96 19.74 5.21
N ALA A 17 -39.69 18.73 4.70
CA ALA A 17 -39.19 17.35 4.67
C ALA A 17 -37.97 17.18 3.75
N LEU A 18 -37.96 17.83 2.59
CA LEU A 18 -36.81 17.83 1.69
C LEU A 18 -35.61 18.55 2.30
N GLY A 19 -35.82 19.70 2.93
CA GLY A 19 -34.80 20.44 3.67
C GLY A 19 -34.19 19.60 4.80
N ALA A 20 -35.03 18.99 5.63
CA ALA A 20 -34.57 18.13 6.71
C ALA A 20 -33.78 16.91 6.20
N ARG A 21 -34.23 16.32 5.08
CA ARG A 21 -33.47 15.21 4.44
C ARG A 21 -32.12 15.68 3.89
N ALA A 22 -32.04 16.86 3.29
CA ALA A 22 -30.78 17.43 2.79
C ALA A 22 -29.81 17.68 3.95
N SER A 23 -30.27 18.36 5.01
CA SER A 23 -29.46 18.63 6.22
C SER A 23 -28.99 17.34 6.89
N LEU A 24 -29.83 16.29 6.97
CA LEU A 24 -29.45 15.02 7.52
C LEU A 24 -28.40 14.29 6.66
N ARG A 25 -28.48 14.41 5.33
CA ARG A 25 -27.47 13.87 4.41
C ARG A 25 -26.14 14.58 4.58
N GLU A 26 -26.14 15.90 4.65
CA GLU A 26 -24.93 16.72 4.88
C GLU A 26 -24.28 16.38 6.22
N TYR A 27 -25.06 16.29 7.28
CA TYR A 27 -24.58 15.90 8.61
C TYR A 27 -23.94 14.51 8.60
N ARG A 28 -24.60 13.51 7.99
CA ARG A 28 -24.05 12.15 7.86
C ARG A 28 -22.78 12.13 7.01
N ALA A 29 -22.73 12.90 5.94
CA ALA A 29 -21.54 13.02 5.11
C ALA A 29 -20.37 13.68 5.86
N ALA A 30 -20.65 14.71 6.66
CA ALA A 30 -19.64 15.35 7.51
C ALA A 30 -19.09 14.37 8.56
N GLN A 31 -19.97 13.66 9.27
CA GLN A 31 -19.53 12.62 10.22
C GLN A 31 -18.71 11.50 9.57
N ALA A 32 -19.11 11.05 8.37
CA ALA A 32 -18.36 10.02 7.64
C ALA A 32 -16.96 10.51 7.25
N ARG A 33 -16.83 11.77 6.82
CA ARG A 33 -15.53 12.39 6.50
C ARG A 33 -14.65 12.52 7.75
N GLU A 34 -15.22 12.94 8.87
CA GLU A 34 -14.49 13.08 10.13
C GLU A 34 -13.97 11.72 10.63
N ARG A 35 -14.82 10.68 10.59
CA ARG A 35 -14.40 9.30 10.92
C ARG A 35 -13.29 8.82 9.99
N GLN A 36 -13.42 9.05 8.67
CA GLN A 36 -12.40 8.65 7.70
C GLN A 36 -11.08 9.36 7.97
N SER A 37 -11.12 10.68 8.22
CA SER A 37 -9.94 11.48 8.57
C SER A 37 -9.25 10.96 9.84
N GLY A 38 -10.03 10.56 10.85
CA GLY A 38 -9.52 9.96 12.09
C GLY A 38 -8.82 8.62 11.85
N ILE A 39 -9.40 7.76 11.01
CA ILE A 39 -8.80 6.48 10.61
C ILE A 39 -7.49 6.73 9.85
N ASP A 40 -7.49 7.63 8.88
CA ASP A 40 -6.31 7.95 8.08
C ASP A 40 -5.17 8.52 8.96
N ALA A 41 -5.51 9.33 9.97
CA ALA A 41 -4.55 9.85 10.92
C ALA A 41 -3.98 8.74 11.82
N ALA A 42 -4.81 7.80 12.28
CA ALA A 42 -4.38 6.67 13.09
C ALA A 42 -3.46 5.71 12.30
N LEU A 43 -3.79 5.42 11.04
CA LEU A 43 -2.96 4.60 10.16
C LEU A 43 -1.59 5.27 9.91
N ARG A 44 -1.56 6.57 9.65
CA ARG A 44 -0.31 7.33 9.52
C ARG A 44 0.52 7.31 10.81
N ALA A 45 -0.13 7.46 11.96
CA ALA A 45 0.56 7.38 13.24
C ALA A 45 1.17 5.99 13.48
N LEU A 46 0.48 4.92 13.06
CA LEU A 46 0.98 3.55 13.14
C LEU A 46 2.22 3.34 12.24
N VAL A 47 2.18 3.81 11.00
CA VAL A 47 3.33 3.77 10.08
C VAL A 47 4.50 4.58 10.65
N ASN A 48 4.26 5.79 11.16
CA ASN A 48 5.30 6.60 11.78
C ASN A 48 5.91 5.95 13.03
N ALA A 49 5.10 5.25 13.82
CA ALA A 49 5.59 4.53 15.00
C ALA A 49 6.46 3.32 14.57
N LEU A 50 6.10 2.65 13.50
CA LEU A 50 6.91 1.59 12.92
C LEU A 50 8.24 2.14 12.37
N ASP A 51 8.20 3.24 11.62
CA ASP A 51 9.38 3.93 11.09
C ASP A 51 10.33 4.43 12.20
N ALA A 52 9.78 4.77 13.37
CA ALA A 52 10.59 5.14 14.54
C ALA A 52 11.26 3.92 15.19
N ARG A 53 10.64 2.73 15.07
CA ARG A 53 11.12 1.47 15.60
C ARG A 53 12.12 0.76 14.67
N ASP A 54 11.89 0.88 13.36
CA ASP A 54 12.76 0.37 12.30
C ASP A 54 13.45 1.56 11.61
N PRO A 55 14.71 1.90 11.97
CA PRO A 55 15.41 3.05 11.40
C PRO A 55 15.59 3.00 9.89
N TYR A 56 15.38 1.82 9.26
CA TYR A 56 15.57 1.59 7.84
C TYR A 56 14.31 1.86 7.03
N THR A 57 13.14 1.95 7.68
CA THR A 57 11.87 2.24 7.00
C THR A 57 11.59 3.73 6.87
N ARG A 58 12.42 4.61 7.47
CA ARG A 58 12.17 6.05 7.38
C ARG A 58 12.09 6.52 5.93
N GLY A 59 10.88 6.94 5.52
CA GLY A 59 10.58 7.37 4.16
C GLY A 59 10.60 6.25 3.11
N HIS A 60 10.80 5.01 3.50
CA HIS A 60 10.72 3.84 2.63
C HIS A 60 9.30 3.71 2.05
N SER A 61 8.29 3.71 2.90
CA SER A 61 6.90 3.59 2.48
C SER A 61 6.49 4.68 1.48
N ASP A 62 6.99 5.92 1.64
CA ASP A 62 6.77 7.02 0.69
C ASP A 62 7.41 6.74 -0.68
N ARG A 63 8.67 6.26 -0.68
CA ARG A 63 9.40 5.96 -1.93
C ARG A 63 8.81 4.76 -2.66
N VAL A 64 8.44 3.71 -1.93
CA VAL A 64 7.75 2.54 -2.49
C VAL A 64 6.40 2.95 -3.07
N ALA A 65 5.63 3.79 -2.38
CA ALA A 65 4.36 4.30 -2.86
C ALA A 65 4.52 5.12 -4.15
N ASP A 66 5.52 6.03 -4.23
CA ASP A 66 5.81 6.79 -5.44
C ASP A 66 6.13 5.87 -6.62
N LEU A 67 7.05 4.92 -6.44
CA LEU A 67 7.44 3.96 -7.48
C LEU A 67 6.25 3.10 -7.94
N ALA A 68 5.46 2.59 -7.01
CA ALA A 68 4.30 1.74 -7.31
C ALA A 68 3.22 2.51 -8.10
N VAL A 69 2.90 3.76 -7.67
CA VAL A 69 1.92 4.62 -8.36
C VAL A 69 2.40 5.01 -9.76
N ARG A 70 3.67 5.33 -9.93
CA ARG A 70 4.26 5.66 -11.24
C ARG A 70 4.23 4.45 -12.18
N LEU A 71 4.58 3.26 -11.68
CA LEU A 71 4.48 2.02 -12.46
C LEU A 71 3.03 1.73 -12.86
N ALA A 72 2.09 1.87 -11.93
CA ALA A 72 0.67 1.68 -12.20
C ALA A 72 0.13 2.69 -13.22
N ALA A 73 0.59 3.94 -13.19
CA ALA A 73 0.26 4.95 -14.19
C ALA A 73 0.80 4.59 -15.58
N ARG A 74 2.04 4.08 -15.66
CA ARG A 74 2.66 3.62 -16.90
C ARG A 74 1.94 2.41 -17.50
N LEU A 75 1.34 1.57 -16.65
CA LEU A 75 0.47 0.45 -17.06
C LEU A 75 -0.93 0.88 -17.47
N GLY A 76 -1.28 2.18 -17.37
CA GLY A 76 -2.59 2.70 -17.70
C GLY A 76 -3.68 2.37 -16.68
N LEU A 77 -3.32 2.01 -15.44
CA LEU A 77 -4.30 1.71 -14.41
C LEU A 77 -5.06 2.97 -13.98
N GLU A 78 -6.35 2.80 -13.70
CA GLU A 78 -7.25 3.88 -13.28
C GLU A 78 -6.77 4.58 -12.00
N SER A 79 -7.11 5.86 -11.83
CA SER A 79 -6.76 6.65 -10.64
C SER A 79 -7.14 5.95 -9.34
N ARG A 80 -8.36 5.41 -9.26
CA ARG A 80 -8.83 4.69 -8.09
C ARG A 80 -7.93 3.50 -7.72
N VAL A 81 -7.47 2.74 -8.71
CA VAL A 81 -6.55 1.60 -8.47
C VAL A 81 -5.20 2.10 -7.96
N ARG A 82 -4.71 3.21 -8.52
CA ARG A 82 -3.45 3.83 -8.08
C ARG A 82 -3.53 4.34 -6.64
N ASP A 83 -4.65 4.98 -6.26
CA ASP A 83 -4.87 5.46 -4.89
C ASP A 83 -4.90 4.28 -3.89
N ARG A 84 -5.51 3.14 -4.29
CA ARG A 84 -5.52 1.92 -3.46
C ARG A 84 -4.14 1.28 -3.36
N LEU A 85 -3.40 1.25 -4.45
CA LEU A 85 -2.02 0.76 -4.47
C LEU A 85 -1.09 1.63 -3.61
N GLN A 86 -1.26 2.95 -3.65
CA GLN A 86 -0.54 3.87 -2.78
C GLN A 86 -0.76 3.55 -1.30
N LEU A 87 -2.02 3.32 -0.92
CA LEU A 87 -2.37 2.95 0.45
C LEU A 87 -1.80 1.58 0.84
N ALA A 88 -1.83 0.60 -0.07
CA ALA A 88 -1.18 -0.69 0.14
C ALA A 88 0.33 -0.54 0.39
N ALA A 89 0.99 0.32 -0.39
CA ALA A 89 2.42 0.60 -0.24
C ALA A 89 2.76 1.25 1.12
N TYR A 90 1.90 2.14 1.63
CA TYR A 90 2.10 2.69 2.97
C TYR A 90 1.95 1.66 4.09
N LEU A 91 1.11 0.65 3.89
CA LEU A 91 0.71 -0.28 4.96
C LEU A 91 1.32 -1.68 4.82
N HIS A 92 2.09 -1.98 3.74
CA HIS A 92 2.56 -3.33 3.45
C HIS A 92 3.40 -3.93 4.59
N ASP A 93 4.18 -3.10 5.24
CA ASP A 93 5.12 -3.49 6.28
C ASP A 93 4.57 -3.32 7.71
N VAL A 94 3.31 -2.86 7.89
CA VAL A 94 2.74 -2.58 9.23
C VAL A 94 2.80 -3.79 10.16
N GLY A 95 2.80 -5.00 9.61
CA GLY A 95 2.91 -6.25 10.38
C GLY A 95 4.27 -6.47 11.04
N LYS A 96 5.32 -5.74 10.66
CA LYS A 96 6.62 -5.76 11.35
C LYS A 96 6.51 -5.34 12.83
N ILE A 97 5.40 -4.70 13.21
CA ILE A 97 5.11 -4.40 14.62
C ILE A 97 5.06 -5.68 15.48
N GLY A 98 4.71 -6.82 14.90
CA GLY A 98 4.67 -8.13 15.54
C GLY A 98 6.02 -8.87 15.55
N VAL A 99 7.06 -8.34 14.92
CA VAL A 99 8.39 -8.94 14.87
C VAL A 99 9.21 -8.41 16.05
N ALA A 100 9.97 -9.29 16.72
CA ALA A 100 10.82 -8.90 17.85
C ALA A 100 11.93 -7.93 17.44
N ASP A 101 12.23 -6.93 18.28
CA ASP A 101 13.27 -5.93 18.01
C ASP A 101 14.64 -6.53 17.73
N ALA A 102 14.97 -7.63 18.42
CA ALA A 102 16.23 -8.36 18.22
C ALA A 102 16.39 -8.91 16.82
N ILE A 103 15.27 -9.25 16.13
CA ILE A 103 15.24 -9.73 14.76
C ILE A 103 15.18 -8.54 13.80
N LEU A 104 14.28 -7.60 14.05
CA LEU A 104 14.05 -6.43 13.20
C LEU A 104 15.31 -5.58 13.03
N ASN A 105 16.07 -5.37 14.14
CA ASN A 105 17.24 -4.51 14.19
C ASN A 105 18.56 -5.29 14.17
N LYS A 106 18.56 -6.58 13.82
CA LYS A 106 19.78 -7.40 13.79
C LYS A 106 20.81 -6.85 12.80
N ALA A 107 22.00 -6.59 13.29
CA ALA A 107 23.12 -6.15 12.45
C ALA A 107 23.79 -7.36 11.79
N GLY A 108 23.14 -7.97 10.80
CA GLY A 108 23.68 -9.13 10.09
C GLY A 108 22.59 -9.94 9.38
N GLN A 109 22.98 -11.10 8.86
CA GLN A 109 22.01 -12.00 8.25
C GLN A 109 21.14 -12.65 9.33
N LEU A 110 19.86 -12.82 9.03
CA LEU A 110 18.94 -13.58 9.84
C LEU A 110 19.24 -15.08 9.65
N ASP A 111 19.22 -15.87 10.73
CA ASP A 111 19.19 -17.32 10.63
C ASP A 111 17.80 -17.82 10.19
N GLU A 112 17.64 -19.15 10.05
CA GLU A 112 16.38 -19.73 9.55
C GLU A 112 15.18 -19.42 10.46
N GLU A 113 15.35 -19.46 11.78
CA GLU A 113 14.27 -19.20 12.75
C GLU A 113 13.88 -17.73 12.75
N GLU A 114 14.86 -16.84 12.76
CA GLU A 114 14.66 -15.39 12.65
C GLU A 114 14.02 -15.00 11.33
N PHE A 115 14.46 -15.62 10.22
CA PHE A 115 13.87 -15.37 8.92
C PHE A 115 12.44 -15.90 8.84
N ALA A 116 12.14 -17.06 9.44
CA ALA A 116 10.79 -17.57 9.56
C ALA A 116 9.90 -16.60 10.36
N ALA A 117 10.40 -16.04 11.47
CA ALA A 117 9.69 -15.01 12.22
C ALA A 117 9.47 -13.73 11.39
N MET A 118 10.46 -13.26 10.65
CA MET A 118 10.33 -12.09 9.74
C MET A 118 9.27 -12.33 8.66
N ARG A 119 9.20 -13.53 8.09
CA ARG A 119 8.22 -13.89 7.05
C ARG A 119 6.77 -13.87 7.52
N THR A 120 6.49 -13.74 8.81
CA THR A 120 5.12 -13.64 9.33
C THR A 120 4.50 -12.25 9.20
N HIS A 121 5.32 -11.21 8.92
CA HIS A 121 4.79 -9.83 8.92
C HIS A 121 3.68 -9.58 7.88
N PRO A 122 3.64 -10.19 6.68
CA PRO A 122 2.53 -9.96 5.77
C PRO A 122 1.20 -10.50 6.31
N ASP A 123 1.22 -11.66 6.99
CA ASP A 123 0.03 -12.20 7.65
C ASP A 123 -0.40 -11.36 8.86
N ILE A 124 0.57 -10.83 9.62
CA ILE A 124 0.28 -9.92 10.73
C ILE A 124 -0.31 -8.62 10.19
N ALA A 125 0.26 -8.06 9.11
CA ALA A 125 -0.28 -6.87 8.46
C ALA A 125 -1.73 -7.08 7.99
N ALA A 126 -2.01 -8.20 7.32
CA ALA A 126 -3.36 -8.55 6.89
C ALA A 126 -4.33 -8.62 8.07
N ARG A 127 -3.97 -9.28 9.17
CA ARG A 127 -4.78 -9.36 10.40
C ARG A 127 -5.03 -8.01 11.06
N ILE A 128 -4.03 -7.12 11.11
CA ILE A 128 -4.20 -5.77 11.65
C ILE A 128 -5.20 -4.96 10.81
N LEU A 129 -5.18 -5.15 9.49
CA LEU A 129 -5.96 -4.35 8.56
C LEU A 129 -7.34 -4.93 8.24
N GLU A 130 -7.62 -6.22 8.51
CA GLU A 130 -8.88 -6.89 8.14
C GLU A 130 -10.12 -6.30 8.83
N ASP A 131 -9.96 -5.73 10.03
CA ASP A 131 -11.03 -5.08 10.79
C ASP A 131 -11.49 -3.75 10.16
N PHE A 132 -10.69 -3.19 9.25
CA PHE A 132 -11.02 -1.97 8.54
C PHE A 132 -11.71 -2.30 7.21
N GLU A 133 -13.05 -2.22 7.19
CA GLU A 133 -13.84 -2.57 6.02
C GLU A 133 -13.40 -1.85 4.74
N ASN A 134 -12.99 -0.59 4.87
CA ASN A 134 -12.48 0.24 3.77
C ASN A 134 -11.06 -0.13 3.29
N LEU A 135 -10.39 -1.09 3.91
CA LEU A 135 -9.05 -1.57 3.52
C LEU A 135 -9.04 -2.99 2.95
N ARG A 136 -10.19 -3.68 2.95
CA ARG A 136 -10.27 -5.09 2.51
C ARG A 136 -9.76 -5.33 1.09
N ASP A 137 -9.95 -4.37 0.21
CA ASP A 137 -9.52 -4.47 -1.20
C ASP A 137 -8.00 -4.35 -1.38
N ILE A 138 -7.25 -3.81 -0.42
CA ILE A 138 -5.80 -3.77 -0.46
C ILE A 138 -5.13 -4.95 0.24
N LEU A 139 -5.85 -5.72 1.05
CA LEU A 139 -5.28 -6.84 1.81
C LEU A 139 -4.53 -7.85 0.92
N PRO A 140 -5.05 -8.22 -0.28
CA PRO A 140 -4.30 -9.12 -1.15
C PRO A 140 -2.95 -8.56 -1.60
N ALA A 141 -2.84 -7.24 -1.81
CA ALA A 141 -1.57 -6.61 -2.16
C ALA A 141 -0.59 -6.62 -0.98
N VAL A 142 -1.08 -6.26 0.22
CA VAL A 142 -0.30 -6.24 1.46
C VAL A 142 0.17 -7.65 1.85
N ARG A 143 -0.71 -8.64 1.76
CA ARG A 143 -0.39 -10.01 2.19
C ARG A 143 0.58 -10.72 1.25
N HIS A 144 0.52 -10.43 -0.08
CA HIS A 144 1.26 -11.19 -1.08
C HIS A 144 2.42 -10.41 -1.73
N HIS A 145 2.86 -9.30 -1.16
CA HIS A 145 3.96 -8.50 -1.75
C HIS A 145 5.33 -9.18 -1.72
N HIS A 146 5.48 -10.27 -0.98
CA HIS A 146 6.67 -11.12 -0.99
C HIS A 146 6.50 -12.42 -1.77
N GLU A 147 5.39 -12.59 -2.49
CA GLU A 147 5.26 -13.69 -3.43
C GLU A 147 6.18 -13.49 -4.64
N ARG A 148 6.64 -14.58 -5.20
CA ARG A 148 7.55 -14.59 -6.34
C ARG A 148 6.90 -15.27 -7.53
N TRP A 149 7.18 -14.76 -8.72
CA TRP A 149 6.60 -15.28 -9.96
C TRP A 149 6.78 -16.80 -10.14
N ASP A 150 7.90 -17.34 -9.69
CA ASP A 150 8.24 -18.76 -9.74
C ASP A 150 7.59 -19.62 -8.64
N GLY A 151 6.82 -19.02 -7.71
CA GLY A 151 6.18 -19.71 -6.59
C GLY A 151 7.10 -19.99 -5.40
N SER A 152 8.33 -19.46 -5.39
CA SER A 152 9.26 -19.61 -4.26
C SER A 152 9.11 -18.52 -3.19
N GLY A 153 8.06 -17.70 -3.30
CA GLY A 153 7.74 -16.62 -2.38
C GLY A 153 7.00 -17.06 -1.12
N TYR A 154 6.41 -16.12 -0.40
CA TYR A 154 5.60 -16.35 0.79
C TYR A 154 4.51 -15.28 0.92
N PRO A 155 3.42 -15.52 1.68
CA PRO A 155 3.18 -16.63 2.62
C PRO A 155 2.55 -17.88 1.97
N ASP A 156 1.86 -17.77 0.82
CA ASP A 156 1.03 -18.83 0.25
C ASP A 156 1.71 -19.59 -0.91
N ASN A 157 2.91 -19.19 -1.31
CA ASN A 157 3.66 -19.73 -2.46
C ASN A 157 2.88 -19.62 -3.78
N LEU A 158 2.16 -18.52 -3.97
CA LEU A 158 1.43 -18.22 -5.19
C LEU A 158 2.37 -18.12 -6.38
N ARG A 159 1.91 -18.59 -7.56
CA ARG A 159 2.72 -18.63 -8.76
C ARG A 159 2.08 -17.89 -9.92
N GLY A 160 2.89 -17.14 -10.65
CA GLY A 160 2.45 -16.51 -11.90
C GLY A 160 1.26 -15.56 -11.67
N GLU A 161 0.19 -15.79 -12.43
CA GLU A 161 -1.02 -14.97 -12.39
C GLU A 161 -1.88 -15.13 -11.12
N GLU A 162 -1.62 -16.11 -10.27
CA GLU A 162 -2.27 -16.25 -8.96
C GLU A 162 -1.89 -15.10 -8.03
N ILE A 163 -0.70 -14.50 -8.24
CA ILE A 163 -0.25 -13.34 -7.47
C ILE A 163 -1.06 -12.11 -7.92
N PRO A 164 -1.75 -11.40 -7.02
CA PRO A 164 -2.48 -10.18 -7.37
C PRO A 164 -1.60 -9.15 -8.07
N MET A 165 -2.11 -8.48 -9.10
CA MET A 165 -1.34 -7.47 -9.86
C MET A 165 -0.76 -6.38 -8.95
N ALA A 166 -1.54 -5.91 -7.97
CA ALA A 166 -1.08 -4.90 -7.02
C ALA A 166 0.09 -5.41 -6.16
N ALA A 167 0.09 -6.69 -5.77
CA ALA A 167 1.20 -7.32 -5.05
C ALA A 167 2.47 -7.39 -5.91
N ARG A 168 2.34 -7.76 -7.20
CA ARG A 168 3.47 -7.80 -8.15
C ARG A 168 4.10 -6.42 -8.36
N ILE A 169 3.27 -5.37 -8.47
CA ILE A 169 3.74 -3.97 -8.58
C ILE A 169 4.47 -3.56 -7.31
N LEU A 170 3.89 -3.85 -6.16
CA LEU A 170 4.44 -3.52 -4.84
C LEU A 170 5.78 -4.24 -4.61
N ALA A 171 5.88 -5.53 -4.94
CA ALA A 171 7.11 -6.32 -4.84
C ALA A 171 8.28 -5.73 -5.64
N LEU A 172 8.03 -5.22 -6.86
CA LEU A 172 9.06 -4.56 -7.66
C LEU A 172 9.51 -3.23 -7.05
N ALA A 173 8.56 -2.40 -6.62
CA ALA A 173 8.82 -1.11 -6.02
C ALA A 173 9.60 -1.25 -4.70
N ASP A 174 9.18 -2.18 -3.83
CA ASP A 174 9.84 -2.50 -2.57
C ASP A 174 11.26 -3.01 -2.79
N ALA A 175 11.45 -3.98 -3.68
CA ALA A 175 12.79 -4.52 -3.98
C ALA A 175 13.74 -3.45 -4.51
N PHE A 176 13.29 -2.55 -5.39
CA PHE A 176 14.11 -1.48 -5.91
C PHE A 176 14.51 -0.50 -4.81
N ASP A 177 13.56 -0.04 -3.98
CA ASP A 177 13.85 0.85 -2.87
C ASP A 177 14.78 0.18 -1.85
N ALA A 178 14.53 -1.08 -1.52
CA ALA A 178 15.38 -1.84 -0.61
C ALA A 178 16.83 -1.99 -1.13
N MET A 179 17.05 -2.09 -2.44
CA MET A 179 18.40 -2.17 -3.04
C MET A 179 19.07 -0.82 -3.09
N THR A 180 18.34 0.26 -3.35
CA THR A 180 18.87 1.63 -3.48
C THR A 180 18.94 2.41 -2.18
N SER A 181 18.47 1.83 -1.08
CA SER A 181 18.59 2.39 0.28
C SER A 181 19.74 1.74 1.05
N SER A 182 20.48 2.55 1.82
CA SER A 182 21.57 2.06 2.67
C SER A 182 21.01 1.29 3.87
N ARG A 183 21.63 0.16 4.19
CA ARG A 183 21.34 -0.65 5.39
C ARG A 183 22.62 -0.87 6.19
N PRO A 184 22.60 -1.16 7.51
CA PRO A 184 23.80 -1.24 8.35
C PRO A 184 24.86 -2.21 7.85
N TYR A 185 24.40 -3.26 7.18
CA TYR A 185 25.24 -4.36 6.69
C TYR A 185 25.44 -4.34 5.18
N ARG A 186 24.85 -3.33 4.47
CA ARG A 186 24.97 -3.23 3.00
C ARG A 186 24.82 -1.77 2.54
N PRO A 187 25.83 -1.21 1.86
CA PRO A 187 25.70 0.09 1.20
C PRO A 187 24.62 0.03 0.12
N ALA A 188 24.00 1.18 -0.16
CA ALA A 188 23.04 1.30 -1.26
C ALA A 188 23.71 0.96 -2.59
N MET A 189 22.98 0.23 -3.44
CA MET A 189 23.33 0.06 -4.85
C MET A 189 23.05 1.36 -5.60
N THR A 190 23.76 1.58 -6.70
CA THR A 190 23.32 2.61 -7.64
C THR A 190 22.01 2.20 -8.31
N PRO A 191 21.20 3.15 -8.81
CA PRO A 191 19.98 2.82 -9.53
C PRO A 191 20.21 1.86 -10.71
N GLU A 192 21.36 1.99 -11.39
CA GLU A 192 21.75 1.14 -12.52
C GLU A 192 22.03 -0.30 -12.07
N GLN A 193 22.72 -0.46 -10.92
CA GLN A 193 22.99 -1.78 -10.33
C GLN A 193 21.69 -2.45 -9.90
N ALA A 194 20.79 -1.73 -9.23
CA ALA A 194 19.49 -2.24 -8.82
C ALA A 194 18.62 -2.60 -10.04
N ALA A 195 18.66 -1.82 -11.11
CA ALA A 195 17.96 -2.13 -12.36
C ALA A 195 18.49 -3.41 -13.01
N GLU A 196 19.81 -3.69 -12.93
CA GLU A 196 20.38 -4.95 -13.43
C GLU A 196 19.94 -6.17 -12.60
N GLU A 197 19.90 -6.04 -11.26
CA GLU A 197 19.36 -7.08 -10.38
C GLU A 197 17.89 -7.38 -10.69
N ILE A 198 17.08 -6.35 -10.90
CA ILE A 198 15.68 -6.51 -11.29
C ILE A 198 15.57 -7.19 -12.65
N ARG A 199 16.42 -6.83 -13.63
CA ARG A 199 16.44 -7.47 -14.95
C ARG A 199 16.79 -8.95 -14.85
N SER A 200 17.78 -9.31 -14.03
CA SER A 200 18.21 -10.68 -13.81
C SER A 200 17.14 -11.55 -13.14
N GLY A 201 16.26 -10.94 -12.34
CA GLY A 201 15.15 -11.59 -11.66
C GLY A 201 13.89 -11.76 -12.51
N ALA A 202 13.84 -11.19 -13.73
CA ALA A 202 12.69 -11.29 -14.63
C ALA A 202 12.36 -12.74 -14.98
N GLY A 203 11.08 -13.08 -15.01
CA GLY A 203 10.59 -14.45 -15.24
C GLY A 203 10.72 -15.41 -14.05
N ARG A 204 11.45 -15.04 -13.00
CA ARG A 204 11.60 -15.81 -11.76
C ARG A 204 11.00 -15.09 -10.56
N GLN A 205 11.52 -13.94 -10.23
CA GLN A 205 11.05 -13.14 -9.09
C GLN A 205 9.85 -12.27 -9.47
N TRP A 206 9.89 -11.69 -10.66
CA TRP A 206 8.85 -10.81 -11.19
C TRP A 206 8.45 -11.20 -12.62
N PRO A 207 7.21 -10.86 -13.07
CA PRO A 207 6.80 -11.08 -14.46
C PRO A 207 7.68 -10.30 -15.44
N GLU A 208 8.13 -10.91 -16.52
CA GLU A 208 8.99 -10.25 -17.52
C GLU A 208 8.38 -8.97 -18.09
N GLY A 209 7.07 -9.01 -18.43
CA GLY A 209 6.37 -7.86 -18.98
C GLY A 209 6.32 -6.67 -18.01
N LEU A 210 6.04 -6.94 -16.73
CA LEU A 210 6.01 -5.90 -15.70
C LEU A 210 7.40 -5.35 -15.42
N THR A 211 8.40 -6.22 -15.34
CA THR A 211 9.82 -5.85 -15.17
C THR A 211 10.28 -4.90 -16.27
N ARG A 212 9.96 -5.21 -17.53
CA ARG A 212 10.31 -4.34 -18.67
C ARG A 212 9.69 -2.95 -18.52
N VAL A 213 8.39 -2.86 -18.23
CA VAL A 213 7.70 -1.57 -18.05
C VAL A 213 8.31 -0.76 -16.90
N PHE A 214 8.68 -1.44 -15.80
CA PHE A 214 9.33 -0.81 -14.66
C PHE A 214 10.70 -0.24 -15.02
N LEU A 215 11.54 -1.02 -15.71
CA LEU A 215 12.87 -0.56 -16.16
C LEU A 215 12.79 0.59 -17.16
N ASP A 216 11.82 0.56 -18.09
CA ASP A 216 11.55 1.67 -19.01
C ASP A 216 11.11 2.92 -18.25
N MET A 217 10.27 2.77 -17.23
CA MET A 217 9.85 3.88 -16.36
C MET A 217 11.05 4.52 -15.65
N LEU A 218 11.93 3.72 -15.06
CA LEU A 218 13.12 4.21 -14.35
C LEU A 218 14.09 4.95 -15.28
N ARG A 219 14.22 4.49 -16.53
CA ARG A 219 15.07 5.14 -17.54
C ARG A 219 14.51 6.50 -17.97
N ASP A 220 13.17 6.55 -18.22
CA ASP A 220 12.52 7.75 -18.77
C ASP A 220 12.26 8.82 -17.70
N ASP A 221 12.07 8.39 -16.46
CA ASP A 221 11.79 9.25 -15.31
C ASP A 221 12.48 8.66 -14.06
N PRO A 222 13.78 8.89 -13.91
CA PRO A 222 14.54 8.36 -12.78
C PRO A 222 14.01 8.93 -11.45
N PRO A 223 14.01 8.12 -10.37
CA PRO A 223 13.62 8.62 -9.05
C PRO A 223 14.51 9.80 -8.67
N SER A 224 13.88 10.88 -8.20
CA SER A 224 14.63 12.05 -7.75
C SER A 224 15.62 11.64 -6.65
N SER A 225 16.90 11.91 -6.84
CA SER A 225 17.93 11.75 -5.81
C SER A 225 17.66 12.75 -4.68
N ARG A 226 16.69 12.45 -3.82
CA ARG A 226 16.51 13.19 -2.57
C ARG A 226 17.61 12.72 -1.62
N ARG A 227 18.60 13.59 -1.45
CA ARG A 227 19.64 13.48 -0.41
C ARG A 227 19.03 13.59 0.97
#